data_58ca9530ac7b8cff0bd78d1f61891efd
#
_entry.id   58ca9530ac7b8cff0bd78d1f61891efd
#
_cell.length_a   1.000
_cell.length_b   1.000
_cell.length_c   1.000
_cell.angle_alpha   90.00
_cell.angle_beta   90.00
_cell.angle_gamma   90.00
#
_symmetry.space_group_name_H-M   'P 1'
#
loop_
_entity.id
_entity.type
_entity.pdbx_description
1 polymer ?
#
loop_
_entity_poly.entity_id
_entity_poly.type
_entity_poly.pdbx_seq_one_letter_code
_entity_poly.pdbx_strand_id
1 'polypeptide(L)'
;PDSLALSFLAKIYAIQNSIDIKYFIVDHKLRKNSTWEAKHVQKKLKNFYIKLNILTWKGIKPKKNIQSIARDKRYKLLTDAAKKFRIKNILLGHHLDDLFENFFIRILRGSGLQGLVSLDKETQNNNINLIRPLISIEKDDLVYISKIVFRSFVEDPSNEDDKFKRVK
;
A
#
# COMPACT_ATOMS: atom_id res chain seq x y z
N PRO A 1 5.99 6.24 -4.35
CA PRO A 1 7.14 6.39 -3.45
C PRO A 1 6.97 5.55 -2.18
N ASP A 2 5.84 5.63 -1.48
CA ASP A 2 5.59 5.11 -0.13
C ASP A 2 5.87 3.60 0.00
N SER A 3 5.30 2.79 -0.89
CA SER A 3 5.53 1.34 -0.90
C SER A 3 6.97 0.96 -1.29
N LEU A 4 7.66 1.78 -2.08
CA LEU A 4 9.08 1.57 -2.40
C LEU A 4 9.94 1.87 -1.17
N ALA A 5 9.71 3.01 -0.51
CA ALA A 5 10.40 3.36 0.73
C ALA A 5 10.18 2.29 1.80
N LEU A 6 8.91 1.86 2.01
CA LEU A 6 8.60 0.77 2.93
C LEU A 6 9.36 -0.51 2.58
N SER A 7 9.41 -0.89 1.30
CA SER A 7 10.08 -2.12 0.87
C SER A 7 11.57 -2.11 1.19
N PHE A 8 12.22 -0.97 1.04
CA PHE A 8 13.64 -0.80 1.34
C PHE A 8 13.91 -0.80 2.85
N LEU A 9 13.15 0.00 3.61
CA LEU A 9 13.27 0.08 5.06
C LEU A 9 12.98 -1.27 5.73
N ALA A 10 11.94 -1.96 5.28
CA ALA A 10 11.60 -3.30 5.76
C ALA A 10 12.72 -4.31 5.46
N LYS A 11 13.40 -4.19 4.30
CA LYS A 11 14.54 -5.04 4.00
C LYS A 11 15.70 -4.82 4.97
N ILE A 12 16.04 -3.55 5.25
CA ILE A 12 17.13 -3.23 6.20
C ILE A 12 16.79 -3.81 7.57
N TYR A 13 15.57 -3.55 8.05
CA TYR A 13 15.09 -4.07 9.33
C TYR A 13 15.15 -5.60 9.39
N ALA A 14 14.74 -6.28 8.31
CA ALA A 14 14.77 -7.74 8.23
C ALA A 14 16.17 -8.30 8.32
N ILE A 15 17.15 -7.68 7.63
CA ILE A 15 18.56 -8.09 7.68
C ILE A 15 19.10 -7.91 9.10
N GLN A 16 18.86 -6.77 9.73
CA GLN A 16 19.34 -6.45 11.08
C GLN A 16 18.78 -7.39 12.16
N ASN A 17 17.53 -7.87 11.96
CA ASN A 17 16.83 -8.70 12.96
C ASN A 17 16.70 -10.17 12.54
N SER A 18 17.33 -10.61 11.44
CA SER A 18 17.27 -11.98 10.92
C SER A 18 15.83 -12.46 10.68
N ILE A 19 14.97 -11.58 10.12
CA ILE A 19 13.55 -11.86 9.84
C ILE A 19 13.36 -12.16 8.35
N ASP A 20 12.62 -13.22 8.01
CA ASP A 20 12.19 -13.48 6.63
C ASP A 20 11.01 -12.59 6.25
N ILE A 21 11.15 -11.85 5.15
CA ILE A 21 10.11 -10.96 4.62
C ILE A 21 9.74 -11.38 3.19
N LYS A 22 8.44 -11.37 2.89
CA LYS A 22 7.90 -11.56 1.54
C LYS A 22 7.23 -10.28 1.06
N TYR A 23 7.50 -9.91 -0.18
CA TYR A 23 7.02 -8.66 -0.77
C TYR A 23 5.95 -8.96 -1.80
N PHE A 24 4.86 -8.17 -1.74
CA PHE A 24 3.70 -8.32 -2.62
C PHE A 24 3.27 -6.97 -3.19
N ILE A 25 2.87 -6.97 -4.46
CA ILE A 25 2.15 -5.87 -5.10
C ILE A 25 0.84 -6.41 -5.67
N VAL A 26 -0.23 -5.63 -5.59
CA VAL A 26 -1.53 -6.02 -6.16
C VAL A 26 -1.72 -5.31 -7.50
N ASP A 27 -1.77 -6.09 -8.57
CA ASP A 27 -2.21 -5.63 -9.89
C ASP A 27 -3.74 -5.75 -10.00
N HIS A 28 -4.41 -4.62 -9.88
CA HIS A 28 -5.87 -4.56 -9.95
C HIS A 28 -6.43 -4.73 -11.36
N LYS A 29 -5.62 -4.55 -12.41
CA LYS A 29 -6.04 -4.54 -13.83
C LYS A 29 -7.20 -3.58 -14.12
N LEU A 30 -7.22 -2.44 -13.43
CA LEU A 30 -8.22 -1.38 -13.62
C LEU A 30 -7.81 -0.39 -14.71
N ARG A 31 -6.51 -0.28 -14.99
CA ARG A 31 -5.93 0.56 -16.05
C ARG A 31 -5.14 -0.30 -17.03
N LYS A 32 -5.06 0.12 -18.28
CA LYS A 32 -4.32 -0.62 -19.33
C LYS A 32 -2.86 -0.89 -18.94
N ASN A 33 -2.23 0.05 -18.26
CA ASN A 33 -0.81 -0.01 -17.92
C ASN A 33 -0.51 -0.66 -16.55
N SER A 34 -1.51 -1.03 -15.75
CA SER A 34 -1.30 -1.51 -14.37
C SER A 34 -0.37 -2.72 -14.28
N THR A 35 -0.49 -3.65 -15.20
CA THR A 35 0.38 -4.85 -15.26
C THR A 35 1.82 -4.48 -15.64
N TRP A 36 2.00 -3.53 -16.56
CA TRP A 36 3.32 -3.03 -16.93
C TRP A 36 3.97 -2.31 -15.73
N GLU A 37 3.23 -1.45 -15.05
CA GLU A 37 3.67 -0.75 -13.83
C GLU A 37 4.13 -1.74 -12.75
N ALA A 38 3.32 -2.77 -12.47
CA ALA A 38 3.66 -3.80 -11.49
C ALA A 38 4.95 -4.56 -11.85
N LYS A 39 5.12 -4.92 -13.14
CA LYS A 39 6.34 -5.56 -13.63
C LYS A 39 7.54 -4.63 -13.59
N HIS A 40 7.35 -3.34 -13.88
CA HIS A 40 8.41 -2.33 -13.78
C HIS A 40 8.92 -2.20 -12.34
N VAL A 41 8.01 -2.09 -11.37
CA VAL A 41 8.36 -2.09 -9.95
C VAL A 41 9.07 -3.38 -9.55
N GLN A 42 8.60 -4.54 -10.02
CA GLN A 42 9.24 -5.83 -9.75
C GLN A 42 10.68 -5.87 -10.27
N LYS A 43 10.90 -5.41 -11.51
CA LYS A 43 12.26 -5.33 -12.11
C LYS A 43 13.16 -4.38 -11.32
N LYS A 44 12.63 -3.22 -10.91
CA LYS A 44 13.38 -2.25 -10.09
C LYS A 44 13.81 -2.84 -8.75
N LEU A 45 12.90 -3.46 -8.02
CA LEU A 45 13.17 -4.05 -6.71
C LEU A 45 14.13 -5.25 -6.80
N LYS A 46 14.15 -5.97 -7.93
CA LYS A 46 15.12 -7.06 -8.17
C LYS A 46 16.57 -6.58 -8.09
N ASN A 47 16.87 -5.35 -8.54
CA ASN A 47 18.21 -4.76 -8.46
C ASN A 47 18.67 -4.52 -7.01
N PHE A 48 17.74 -4.51 -6.09
CA PHE A 48 18.00 -4.40 -4.65
C PHE A 48 17.85 -5.75 -3.93
N TYR A 49 17.88 -6.86 -4.66
CA TYR A 49 17.68 -8.22 -4.11
C TYR A 49 16.35 -8.39 -3.35
N ILE A 50 15.32 -7.65 -3.76
CA ILE A 50 13.95 -7.78 -3.24
C ILE A 50 13.11 -8.57 -4.24
N LYS A 51 12.67 -9.78 -3.84
CA LYS A 51 11.82 -10.64 -4.65
C LYS A 51 10.34 -10.22 -4.47
N LEU A 52 9.84 -9.40 -5.39
CA LEU A 52 8.44 -8.95 -5.38
C LEU A 52 7.52 -9.95 -6.06
N ASN A 53 6.42 -10.32 -5.41
CA ASN A 53 5.37 -11.19 -5.95
C ASN A 53 4.19 -10.34 -6.40
N ILE A 54 3.69 -10.55 -7.62
CA ILE A 54 2.55 -9.83 -8.17
C ILE A 54 1.28 -10.65 -7.93
N LEU A 55 0.34 -10.08 -7.16
CA LEU A 55 -0.99 -10.64 -6.94
C LEU A 55 -1.96 -9.99 -7.92
N THR A 56 -2.53 -10.76 -8.83
CA THR A 56 -3.39 -10.21 -9.87
C THR A 56 -4.87 -10.40 -9.54
N TRP A 57 -5.64 -9.31 -9.57
CA TRP A 57 -7.09 -9.40 -9.48
C TRP A 57 -7.67 -10.01 -10.75
N LYS A 58 -8.16 -11.24 -10.66
CA LYS A 58 -8.89 -11.96 -11.69
C LYS A 58 -10.39 -11.69 -11.58
N GLY A 59 -11.11 -11.74 -12.71
CA GLY A 59 -12.57 -11.62 -12.80
C GLY A 59 -13.07 -10.23 -13.23
N ILE A 60 -14.40 -10.07 -13.19
CA ILE A 60 -15.12 -8.91 -13.71
C ILE A 60 -14.78 -7.67 -12.87
N LYS A 61 -14.60 -6.53 -13.54
CA LYS A 61 -14.32 -5.25 -12.90
C LYS A 61 -15.60 -4.48 -12.65
N PRO A 62 -15.75 -3.87 -11.46
CA PRO A 62 -16.96 -3.09 -11.16
C PRO A 62 -17.02 -1.82 -11.99
N LYS A 63 -18.23 -1.40 -12.34
CA LYS A 63 -18.51 -0.12 -13.01
C LYS A 63 -18.78 1.02 -12.01
N LYS A 64 -19.16 0.69 -10.77
CA LYS A 64 -19.47 1.65 -9.69
C LYS A 64 -18.67 1.30 -8.44
N ASN A 65 -18.43 2.25 -7.57
CA ASN A 65 -17.70 2.08 -6.29
C ASN A 65 -16.31 1.42 -6.47
N ILE A 66 -15.64 1.73 -7.59
CA ILE A 66 -14.40 1.07 -8.03
C ILE A 66 -13.34 1.12 -6.94
N GLN A 67 -13.14 2.27 -6.28
CA GLN A 67 -12.11 2.45 -5.26
C GLN A 67 -12.34 1.57 -4.02
N SER A 68 -13.57 1.54 -3.51
CA SER A 68 -13.92 0.70 -2.36
C SER A 68 -13.71 -0.78 -2.67
N ILE A 69 -14.25 -1.23 -3.80
CA ILE A 69 -14.14 -2.63 -4.21
C ILE A 69 -12.68 -3.01 -4.49
N ALA A 70 -11.88 -2.11 -5.09
CA ALA A 70 -10.46 -2.34 -5.31
C ALA A 70 -9.70 -2.44 -3.98
N ARG A 71 -10.05 -1.61 -2.98
CA ARG A 71 -9.49 -1.69 -1.63
C ARG A 71 -9.79 -3.04 -0.99
N ASP A 72 -11.05 -3.50 -1.01
CA ASP A 72 -11.47 -4.77 -0.43
C ASP A 72 -10.76 -5.95 -1.11
N LYS A 73 -10.66 -5.92 -2.45
CA LYS A 73 -9.92 -6.92 -3.22
C LYS A 73 -8.43 -6.93 -2.91
N ARG A 74 -7.83 -5.75 -2.70
CA ARG A 74 -6.43 -5.65 -2.27
C ARG A 74 -6.21 -6.37 -0.94
N TYR A 75 -7.02 -6.04 0.06
CA TYR A 75 -6.91 -6.68 1.37
C TYR A 75 -7.16 -8.19 1.28
N LYS A 76 -8.16 -8.62 0.53
CA LYS A 76 -8.42 -10.05 0.33
C LYS A 76 -7.23 -10.77 -0.29
N LEU A 77 -6.67 -10.26 -1.39
CA LEU A 77 -5.51 -10.87 -2.05
C LEU A 77 -4.28 -10.94 -1.13
N LEU A 78 -4.03 -9.88 -0.35
CA LEU A 78 -2.92 -9.84 0.60
C LEU A 78 -3.13 -10.83 1.75
N THR A 79 -4.34 -10.91 2.33
CA THR A 79 -4.65 -11.85 3.41
C THR A 79 -4.63 -13.30 2.93
N ASP A 80 -5.11 -13.58 1.72
CA ASP A 80 -5.04 -14.92 1.13
C ASP A 80 -3.57 -15.35 0.90
N ALA A 81 -2.73 -14.42 0.41
CA ALA A 81 -1.29 -14.67 0.28
C ALA A 81 -0.62 -14.88 1.65
N ALA A 82 -0.94 -14.06 2.65
CA ALA A 82 -0.41 -14.20 4.00
C ALA A 82 -0.76 -15.56 4.61
N LYS A 83 -2.01 -16.01 4.49
CA LYS A 83 -2.45 -17.34 4.93
C LYS A 83 -1.68 -18.46 4.23
N LYS A 84 -1.52 -18.36 2.90
CA LYS A 84 -0.76 -19.35 2.11
C LYS A 84 0.67 -19.51 2.60
N PHE A 85 1.31 -18.43 3.01
CA PHE A 85 2.69 -18.43 3.51
C PHE A 85 2.79 -18.49 5.03
N ARG A 86 1.66 -18.67 5.76
CA ARG A 86 1.60 -18.69 7.23
C ARG A 86 2.17 -17.41 7.88
N ILE A 87 1.96 -16.27 7.22
CA ILE A 87 2.38 -14.95 7.69
C ILE A 87 1.27 -14.37 8.56
N LYS A 88 1.62 -13.87 9.75
CA LYS A 88 0.67 -13.24 10.68
C LYS A 88 0.64 -11.70 10.56
N ASN A 89 1.70 -11.09 10.05
CA ASN A 89 1.86 -9.64 10.03
C ASN A 89 2.00 -9.14 8.58
N ILE A 90 1.20 -8.15 8.19
CA ILE A 90 1.30 -7.47 6.89
C ILE A 90 1.67 -6.02 7.16
N LEU A 91 2.78 -5.56 6.57
CA LEU A 91 3.17 -4.15 6.60
C LEU A 91 2.49 -3.40 5.46
N LEU A 92 1.91 -2.23 5.77
CA LEU A 92 1.23 -1.35 4.82
C LEU A 92 1.94 0.00 4.78
N GLY A 93 2.10 0.56 3.56
CA GLY A 93 2.80 1.82 3.33
C GLY A 93 1.92 3.06 3.53
N HIS A 94 1.02 3.05 4.53
CA HIS A 94 0.29 4.26 4.92
C HIS A 94 1.20 5.17 5.73
N HIS A 95 1.10 6.48 5.48
CA HIS A 95 1.90 7.53 6.09
C HIS A 95 1.02 8.61 6.74
N LEU A 96 1.64 9.66 7.27
CA LEU A 96 0.96 10.68 8.05
C LEU A 96 -0.13 11.41 7.24
N ASP A 97 0.13 11.73 5.97
CA ASP A 97 -0.85 12.41 5.12
C ASP A 97 -2.08 11.54 4.85
N ASP A 98 -1.92 10.20 4.73
CA ASP A 98 -3.07 9.28 4.63
C ASP A 98 -3.94 9.33 5.89
N LEU A 99 -3.32 9.49 7.07
CA LEU A 99 -4.03 9.65 8.33
C LEU A 99 -4.87 10.91 8.33
N PHE A 100 -4.27 12.06 7.96
CA PHE A 100 -4.96 13.35 7.85
C PHE A 100 -6.06 13.31 6.79
N GLU A 101 -5.80 12.78 5.60
CA GLU A 101 -6.79 12.65 4.53
C GLU A 101 -8.01 11.86 5.01
N ASN A 102 -7.79 10.70 5.64
CA ASN A 102 -8.89 9.90 6.19
C ASN A 102 -9.67 10.63 7.29
N PHE A 103 -8.98 11.36 8.17
CA PHE A 103 -9.59 12.14 9.22
C PHE A 103 -10.52 13.21 8.65
N PHE A 104 -10.04 14.02 7.69
CA PHE A 104 -10.85 15.05 7.06
C PHE A 104 -12.05 14.49 6.27
N ILE A 105 -11.85 13.41 5.50
CA ILE A 105 -12.96 12.75 4.78
C ILE A 105 -14.05 12.31 5.75
N ARG A 106 -13.70 11.82 6.93
CA ARG A 106 -14.67 11.35 7.92
C ARG A 106 -15.38 12.50 8.63
N ILE A 107 -14.69 13.59 8.93
CA ILE A 107 -15.33 14.82 9.43
C ILE A 107 -16.37 15.30 8.42
N LEU A 108 -15.99 15.45 7.15
CA LEU A 108 -16.87 15.93 6.09
C LEU A 108 -18.10 15.04 5.86
N ARG A 109 -17.99 13.74 6.18
CA ARG A 109 -19.10 12.79 6.12
C ARG A 109 -19.95 12.73 7.38
N GLY A 110 -19.68 13.56 8.37
CA GLY A 110 -20.41 13.57 9.64
C GLY A 110 -20.21 12.32 10.49
N SER A 111 -19.06 11.65 10.35
CA SER A 111 -18.74 10.49 11.18
C SER A 111 -18.57 10.92 12.63
N GLY A 112 -19.25 10.23 13.57
CA GLY A 112 -19.07 10.48 15.01
C GLY A 112 -17.64 10.23 15.49
N LEU A 113 -17.31 10.66 16.71
CA LEU A 113 -15.95 10.57 17.30
C LEU A 113 -15.33 9.18 17.20
N GLN A 114 -16.08 8.11 17.40
CA GLN A 114 -15.61 6.72 17.21
C GLN A 114 -15.24 6.40 15.75
N GLY A 115 -15.87 7.07 14.80
CA GLY A 115 -15.56 6.94 13.38
C GLY A 115 -14.30 7.67 12.96
N LEU A 116 -13.81 8.64 13.72
CA LEU A 116 -12.62 9.43 13.37
C LEU A 116 -11.30 8.66 13.58
N VAL A 117 -11.26 7.71 14.50
CA VAL A 117 -10.08 6.87 14.79
C VAL A 117 -10.06 5.68 13.84
N SER A 118 -9.51 5.85 12.63
CA SER A 118 -9.64 4.81 11.61
C SER A 118 -8.36 4.21 11.05
N LEU A 119 -7.24 4.86 11.27
CA LEU A 119 -5.93 4.39 10.82
C LEU A 119 -5.00 4.22 12.03
N ASP A 120 -5.32 3.26 12.89
CA ASP A 120 -4.40 2.89 13.95
C ASP A 120 -3.11 2.31 13.35
N LYS A 121 -2.01 2.48 14.11
CA LYS A 121 -0.71 1.90 13.78
C LYS A 121 -0.83 0.40 13.53
N GLU A 122 -1.72 -0.26 14.24
CA GLU A 122 -1.99 -1.70 14.17
C GLU A 122 -3.49 -1.97 14.17
N THR A 123 -3.96 -2.82 13.25
CA THR A 123 -5.34 -3.31 13.23
C THR A 123 -5.34 -4.78 12.87
N GLN A 124 -6.31 -5.54 13.42
CA GLN A 124 -6.44 -6.96 13.14
C GLN A 124 -7.54 -7.23 12.12
N ASN A 125 -7.26 -8.09 11.15
CA ASN A 125 -8.24 -8.56 10.17
C ASN A 125 -8.06 -10.08 9.97
N ASN A 126 -9.07 -10.88 10.32
CA ASN A 126 -9.08 -12.34 10.17
C ASN A 126 -7.80 -13.01 10.70
N ASN A 127 -7.40 -12.72 11.92
CA ASN A 127 -6.19 -13.23 12.59
C ASN A 127 -4.87 -12.81 11.89
N ILE A 128 -4.89 -11.79 11.06
CA ILE A 128 -3.72 -11.17 10.44
C ILE A 128 -3.62 -9.74 10.97
N ASN A 129 -2.45 -9.37 11.47
CA ASN A 129 -2.16 -8.02 11.91
C ASN A 129 -1.77 -7.16 10.71
N LEU A 130 -2.44 -6.05 10.54
CA LEU A 130 -2.13 -5.02 9.55
C LEU A 130 -1.36 -3.91 10.26
N ILE A 131 -0.08 -3.79 9.99
CA ILE A 131 0.82 -2.86 10.66
C ILE A 131 1.17 -1.72 9.71
N ARG A 132 1.16 -0.48 10.20
CA ARG A 132 1.48 0.74 9.46
C ARG A 132 2.71 1.42 10.07
N PRO A 133 3.91 0.92 9.79
CA PRO A 133 5.11 1.42 10.46
C PRO A 133 5.44 2.87 10.11
N LEU A 134 4.91 3.38 8.99
CA LEU A 134 5.19 4.72 8.47
C LEU A 134 4.09 5.73 8.82
N ILE A 135 3.13 5.39 9.68
CA ILE A 135 1.93 6.22 9.94
C ILE A 135 2.25 7.60 10.54
N SER A 136 3.39 7.75 11.18
CA SER A 136 3.88 9.02 11.75
C SER A 136 4.94 9.71 10.90
N ILE A 137 5.24 9.20 9.70
CA ILE A 137 6.26 9.73 8.80
C ILE A 137 5.57 10.57 7.73
N GLU A 138 6.14 11.72 7.40
CA GLU A 138 5.65 12.60 6.34
C GLU A 138 5.92 12.00 4.95
N LYS A 139 5.06 12.31 4.00
CA LYS A 139 5.18 11.82 2.63
C LYS A 139 6.49 12.28 1.97
N ASP A 140 6.91 13.50 2.26
CA ASP A 140 8.13 14.08 1.67
C ASP A 140 9.38 13.30 2.05
N ASP A 141 9.47 12.79 3.28
CA ASP A 141 10.55 11.91 3.71
C ASP A 141 10.57 10.60 2.91
N LEU A 142 9.41 10.02 2.64
CA LEU A 142 9.29 8.79 1.86
C LEU A 142 9.63 9.02 0.37
N VAL A 143 9.25 10.18 -0.17
CA VAL A 143 9.64 10.63 -1.52
C VAL A 143 11.17 10.79 -1.58
N TYR A 144 11.77 11.44 -0.58
CA TYR A 144 13.21 11.64 -0.48
C TYR A 144 13.97 10.30 -0.46
N ILE A 145 13.57 9.37 0.42
CA ILE A 145 14.15 8.02 0.49
C ILE A 145 14.03 7.31 -0.87
N SER A 146 12.83 7.38 -1.47
CA SER A 146 12.59 6.72 -2.76
C SER A 146 13.44 7.29 -3.89
N LYS A 147 13.67 8.61 -3.91
CA LYS A 147 14.55 9.27 -4.89
C LYS A 147 16.01 8.87 -4.70
N ILE A 148 16.51 8.92 -3.49
CA ILE A 148 17.92 8.57 -3.20
C ILE A 148 18.20 7.10 -3.51
N VAL A 149 17.35 6.19 -3.03
CA VAL A 149 17.58 4.75 -3.15
C VAL A 149 17.32 4.27 -4.57
N PHE A 150 16.19 4.66 -5.15
CA PHE A 150 15.74 4.10 -6.44
C PHE A 150 15.96 5.02 -7.64
N ARG A 151 16.46 6.23 -7.43
CA ARG A 151 16.71 7.29 -8.43
C ARG A 151 15.46 7.75 -9.21
N SER A 152 14.43 6.93 -9.27
CA SER A 152 13.14 7.24 -9.90
C SER A 152 12.05 6.34 -9.32
N PHE A 153 10.81 6.80 -9.33
CA PHE A 153 9.63 6.00 -9.00
C PHE A 153 8.53 6.28 -10.02
N VAL A 154 7.58 5.34 -10.13
CA VAL A 154 6.39 5.54 -10.96
C VAL A 154 5.45 6.43 -10.15
N GLU A 155 5.17 7.63 -10.65
CA GLU A 155 4.09 8.46 -10.13
C GLU A 155 2.76 7.82 -10.51
N ASP A 156 1.84 7.74 -9.54
CA ASP A 156 0.51 7.22 -9.80
C ASP A 156 -0.33 8.36 -10.41
N PRO A 157 -0.71 8.29 -11.70
CA PRO A 157 -1.48 9.35 -12.35
C PRO A 157 -2.83 9.61 -11.67
N SER A 158 -3.34 8.67 -10.89
CA SER A 158 -4.57 8.85 -10.13
C SER A 158 -4.45 9.86 -8.97
N ASN A 159 -3.23 10.25 -8.59
CA ASN A 159 -3.02 11.32 -7.62
C ASN A 159 -3.30 12.70 -8.21
N GLU A 160 -3.23 12.85 -9.54
CA GLU A 160 -3.45 14.10 -10.27
C GLU A 160 -4.86 14.17 -10.91
N ASP A 161 -5.56 13.06 -11.04
CA ASP A 161 -6.89 13.00 -11.66
C ASP A 161 -7.96 13.50 -10.67
N ASP A 162 -8.60 14.64 -11.01
CA ASP A 162 -9.67 15.25 -10.21
C ASP A 162 -10.86 14.32 -9.92
N LYS A 163 -11.08 13.30 -10.77
CA LYS A 163 -12.09 12.26 -10.54
C LYS A 163 -11.77 11.34 -9.37
N PHE A 164 -10.50 11.32 -8.94
CA PHE A 164 -10.00 10.49 -7.84
C PHE A 164 -9.56 11.33 -6.64
N LYS A 165 -9.60 12.66 -6.73
CA LYS A 165 -9.39 13.53 -5.56
C LYS A 165 -10.51 13.27 -4.57
N ARG A 166 -10.14 12.85 -3.39
CA ARG A 166 -11.09 12.49 -2.31
C ARG A 166 -11.66 13.69 -1.60
N VAL A 167 -11.02 14.86 -1.74
CA VAL A 167 -11.47 16.14 -1.22
C VAL A 167 -10.99 17.22 -2.20
N LYS A 168 -11.91 18.11 -2.63
CA LYS A 168 -11.56 19.44 -3.12
C LYS A 168 -11.53 20.39 -1.95
#